data_52de5601f208e95f26b4a2a5f55a3475
#
_entry.id   52de5601f208e95f26b4a2a5f55a3475
#
_cell.length_a   1.000
_cell.length_b   1.000
_cell.length_c   1.000
_cell.angle_alpha   90.00
_cell.angle_beta   90.00
_cell.angle_gamma   90.00
#
_symmetry.space_group_name_H-M   'P 1'
#
loop_
_entity.id
_entity.type
_entity.pdbx_description
1 polymer ?
#
loop_
_entity_poly.entity_id
_entity_poly.type
_entity_poly.pdbx_seq_one_letter_code
_entity_poly.pdbx_strand_id
1 'polypeptide(L)'
;KVFEKDDRTIMREAGITELDDPRYDKYSERLTKLRKIGDYNYVVHVLEREMSYEEVTEIFVRVNSLGAKLRSSDLALAQMTSRWPNLLAELESFQEECEQTWFTLDLGTLVRAIVIHTTNQCLFKTVSSTSIDDLKKGWLEAKDGLRYAINFLRTRGGIEDESLLSSPFLILTLSAVSQKYEGRLSEEDQALLLHWLFVANSRGRYGRGSSESLLNEDLAIVYRGEISGLMKPIERQFGRFHIEVADIAGRGRSSPLFALAYLALKERGATDWMTGLGLSLSLQGRQHFIQHHHIYPKS
;
A
#
# COMPACT_ATOMS: atom_id res chain seq x y z
N LYS A 1 -15.14 -17.89 23.97
CA LYS A 1 -16.36 -18.73 23.96
C LYS A 1 -16.07 -20.17 23.50
N VAL A 2 -15.34 -20.42 22.39
CA VAL A 2 -15.04 -21.79 21.89
C VAL A 2 -14.10 -22.56 22.82
N PHE A 3 -13.20 -21.88 23.51
CA PHE A 3 -12.25 -22.48 24.46
C PHE A 3 -12.83 -22.67 25.88
N GLU A 4 -13.97 -22.05 26.17
CA GLU A 4 -14.59 -22.04 27.51
C GLU A 4 -15.78 -23.00 27.61
N LYS A 5 -16.40 -23.38 26.48
CA LYS A 5 -17.56 -24.24 26.42
C LYS A 5 -17.21 -25.66 25.97
N ASP A 6 -17.92 -26.67 26.47
CA ASP A 6 -17.81 -28.04 25.95
C ASP A 6 -18.46 -28.17 24.56
N ASP A 7 -18.05 -29.22 23.81
CA ASP A 7 -18.50 -29.44 22.44
C ASP A 7 -20.00 -29.62 22.30
N ARG A 8 -20.63 -30.27 23.29
CA ARG A 8 -22.07 -30.52 23.26
C ARG A 8 -22.86 -29.21 23.36
N THR A 9 -22.39 -28.30 24.22
CA THR A 9 -23.00 -26.99 24.38
C THR A 9 -22.88 -26.16 23.10
N ILE A 10 -21.69 -26.17 22.44
CA ILE A 10 -21.47 -25.44 21.18
C ILE A 10 -22.33 -26.05 20.07
N MET A 11 -22.40 -27.38 19.95
CA MET A 11 -23.22 -28.08 18.99
C MET A 11 -24.71 -27.76 19.14
N ARG A 12 -25.20 -27.75 20.38
CA ARG A 12 -26.59 -27.39 20.67
C ARG A 12 -26.89 -25.93 20.30
N GLU A 13 -25.99 -25.00 20.60
CA GLU A 13 -26.11 -23.60 20.17
C GLU A 13 -26.10 -23.42 18.66
N ALA A 14 -25.44 -24.33 17.91
CA ALA A 14 -25.43 -24.39 16.46
C ALA A 14 -26.64 -25.12 15.86
N GLY A 15 -27.60 -25.55 16.69
CA GLY A 15 -28.81 -26.27 16.26
C GLY A 15 -28.55 -27.74 15.89
N ILE A 16 -27.48 -28.34 16.43
CA ILE A 16 -27.16 -29.76 16.29
C ILE A 16 -27.40 -30.46 17.62
N THR A 17 -28.54 -31.13 17.75
CA THR A 17 -28.97 -31.76 18.98
C THR A 17 -28.78 -33.26 18.99
N GLU A 18 -28.76 -33.89 17.83
CA GLU A 18 -28.68 -35.34 17.65
C GLU A 18 -27.27 -35.74 17.20
N LEU A 19 -26.78 -36.89 17.67
CA LEU A 19 -25.46 -37.44 17.28
C LEU A 19 -25.40 -37.95 15.85
N ASP A 20 -26.56 -38.31 15.29
CA ASP A 20 -26.73 -38.78 13.93
C ASP A 20 -26.94 -37.65 12.89
N ASP A 21 -26.95 -36.37 13.35
CA ASP A 21 -27.00 -35.23 12.42
C ASP A 21 -25.79 -35.27 11.48
N PRO A 22 -25.99 -35.26 10.15
CA PRO A 22 -24.90 -35.34 9.16
C PRO A 22 -23.84 -34.24 9.31
N ARG A 23 -24.14 -33.17 10.05
CA ARG A 23 -23.23 -32.06 10.32
C ARG A 23 -22.36 -32.29 11.56
N TYR A 24 -22.73 -33.25 12.45
CA TYR A 24 -22.10 -33.43 13.75
C TYR A 24 -20.59 -33.72 13.59
N ASP A 25 -20.21 -34.69 12.82
CA ASP A 25 -18.81 -35.08 12.62
C ASP A 25 -17.97 -33.94 12.05
N LYS A 26 -18.51 -33.23 11.06
CA LYS A 26 -17.84 -32.10 10.42
C LYS A 26 -17.57 -30.94 11.41
N TYR A 27 -18.54 -30.63 12.26
CA TYR A 27 -18.37 -29.56 13.24
C TYR A 27 -17.48 -30.00 14.41
N SER A 28 -17.56 -31.23 14.84
CA SER A 28 -16.70 -31.84 15.86
C SER A 28 -15.23 -31.78 15.43
N GLU A 29 -14.93 -32.19 14.19
CA GLU A 29 -13.59 -32.10 13.62
C GLU A 29 -13.07 -30.65 13.59
N ARG A 30 -13.92 -29.70 13.19
CA ARG A 30 -13.56 -28.27 13.16
C ARG A 30 -13.29 -27.71 14.56
N LEU A 31 -14.10 -28.05 15.56
CA LEU A 31 -13.89 -27.65 16.95
C LEU A 31 -12.58 -28.23 17.49
N THR A 32 -12.30 -29.48 17.19
CA THR A 32 -11.02 -30.11 17.57
C THR A 32 -9.83 -29.39 16.93
N LYS A 33 -9.92 -29.03 15.64
CA LYS A 33 -8.86 -28.26 14.96
C LYS A 33 -8.69 -26.86 15.58
N LEU A 34 -9.79 -26.18 15.94
CA LEU A 34 -9.74 -24.87 16.59
C LEU A 34 -9.07 -24.96 17.97
N ARG A 35 -9.41 -25.98 18.77
CA ARG A 35 -8.79 -26.16 20.10
C ARG A 35 -7.31 -26.47 20.04
N LYS A 36 -6.87 -27.26 19.05
CA LYS A 36 -5.45 -27.51 18.82
C LYS A 36 -4.62 -26.24 18.56
N ILE A 37 -5.27 -25.14 18.13
CA ILE A 37 -4.59 -23.85 18.00
C ILE A 37 -4.14 -23.33 19.38
N GLY A 38 -4.96 -23.55 20.42
CA GLY A 38 -4.61 -23.16 21.80
C GLY A 38 -3.43 -23.96 22.40
N ASP A 39 -3.16 -25.16 21.88
CA ASP A 39 -2.09 -26.02 22.33
C ASP A 39 -0.75 -25.77 21.57
N TYR A 40 -0.77 -24.84 20.62
CA TYR A 40 0.42 -24.54 19.81
C TYR A 40 1.47 -23.78 20.62
N ASN A 41 2.64 -24.36 20.73
CA ASN A 41 3.77 -23.75 21.42
C ASN A 41 4.57 -22.87 20.45
N TYR A 42 4.66 -21.57 20.77
CA TYR A 42 5.53 -20.64 20.07
C TYR A 42 6.95 -20.73 20.64
N VAL A 43 7.92 -20.99 19.78
CA VAL A 43 9.33 -20.88 20.16
C VAL A 43 9.70 -19.39 20.10
N VAL A 44 10.12 -18.84 21.25
CA VAL A 44 10.57 -17.45 21.34
C VAL A 44 12.09 -17.46 21.47
N HIS A 45 12.77 -16.86 20.50
CA HIS A 45 14.21 -16.59 20.57
C HIS A 45 14.42 -15.14 21.04
N VAL A 46 15.01 -14.98 22.22
CA VAL A 46 15.36 -13.68 22.76
C VAL A 46 16.76 -13.33 22.29
N LEU A 47 16.89 -12.21 21.59
CA LEU A 47 18.17 -11.69 21.11
C LEU A 47 18.80 -10.80 22.18
N GLU A 48 20.13 -10.69 22.17
CA GLU A 48 20.87 -9.82 23.07
C GLU A 48 20.61 -8.35 22.70
N ARG A 49 20.56 -7.47 23.74
CA ARG A 49 20.22 -6.05 23.56
C ARG A 49 21.26 -5.25 22.79
N GLU A 50 22.49 -5.71 22.85
CA GLU A 50 23.68 -5.07 22.28
C GLU A 50 23.89 -5.39 20.79
N MET A 51 23.08 -6.30 20.24
CA MET A 51 23.16 -6.66 18.82
C MET A 51 22.86 -5.45 17.93
N SER A 52 23.67 -5.30 16.88
CA SER A 52 23.45 -4.26 15.86
C SER A 52 22.17 -4.51 15.04
N TYR A 53 21.68 -3.49 14.39
CA TYR A 53 20.53 -3.59 13.48
C TYR A 53 20.77 -4.64 12.38
N GLU A 54 21.97 -4.67 11.84
CA GLU A 54 22.40 -5.59 10.79
C GLU A 54 22.34 -7.05 11.27
N GLU A 55 22.86 -7.33 12.46
CA GLU A 55 22.85 -8.67 13.06
C GLU A 55 21.42 -9.14 13.35
N VAL A 56 20.60 -8.29 13.94
CA VAL A 56 19.19 -8.60 14.20
C VAL A 56 18.46 -8.85 12.89
N THR A 57 18.68 -8.04 11.86
CA THR A 57 18.07 -8.21 10.54
C THR A 57 18.51 -9.52 9.88
N GLU A 58 19.79 -9.90 9.99
CA GLU A 58 20.29 -11.16 9.42
C GLU A 58 19.67 -12.37 10.11
N ILE A 59 19.63 -12.40 11.44
CA ILE A 59 18.97 -13.47 12.22
C ILE A 59 17.49 -13.55 11.81
N PHE A 60 16.82 -12.42 11.72
CA PHE A 60 15.43 -12.32 11.38
C PHE A 60 15.11 -12.86 9.97
N VAL A 61 15.93 -12.53 8.97
CA VAL A 61 15.83 -13.06 7.61
C VAL A 61 16.05 -14.56 7.61
N ARG A 62 17.04 -15.07 8.35
CA ARG A 62 17.33 -16.51 8.44
C ARG A 62 16.19 -17.30 9.08
N VAL A 63 15.65 -16.82 10.20
CA VAL A 63 14.54 -17.48 10.91
C VAL A 63 13.28 -17.52 10.05
N ASN A 64 13.03 -16.47 9.29
CA ASN A 64 11.85 -16.37 8.43
C ASN A 64 12.04 -16.96 7.03
N SER A 65 13.25 -17.43 6.69
CA SER A 65 13.49 -18.09 5.39
C SER A 65 12.68 -19.37 5.19
N LEU A 66 12.23 -20.00 6.28
CA LEU A 66 11.41 -21.21 6.32
C LEU A 66 9.91 -20.95 6.53
N GLY A 67 9.48 -19.67 6.67
CA GLY A 67 8.11 -19.27 6.96
C GLY A 67 7.64 -18.06 6.14
N ALA A 68 6.67 -17.31 6.69
CA ALA A 68 6.21 -16.06 6.09
C ALA A 68 7.34 -15.03 6.10
N LYS A 69 7.75 -14.55 4.91
CA LYS A 69 8.80 -13.53 4.79
C LYS A 69 8.32 -12.24 5.45
N LEU A 70 8.93 -11.89 6.58
CA LEU A 70 8.73 -10.59 7.19
C LEU A 70 9.43 -9.52 6.35
N ARG A 71 8.77 -8.37 6.25
CA ARG A 71 9.28 -7.22 5.49
C ARG A 71 10.20 -6.40 6.38
N SER A 72 11.16 -5.70 5.80
CA SER A 72 11.99 -4.73 6.52
C SER A 72 11.18 -3.63 7.23
N SER A 73 9.99 -3.30 6.69
CA SER A 73 9.02 -2.41 7.33
C SER A 73 8.48 -2.95 8.66
N ASP A 74 8.28 -4.28 8.78
CA ASP A 74 7.72 -4.88 9.98
C ASP A 74 8.73 -4.80 11.14
N LEU A 75 10.02 -4.97 10.81
CA LEU A 75 11.10 -4.79 11.77
C LEU A 75 11.24 -3.32 12.20
N ALA A 76 11.17 -2.39 11.25
CA ALA A 76 11.19 -0.96 11.55
C ALA A 76 9.99 -0.56 12.43
N LEU A 77 8.80 -1.06 12.13
CA LEU A 77 7.61 -0.85 12.97
C LEU A 77 7.81 -1.38 14.38
N ALA A 78 8.33 -2.60 14.54
CA ALA A 78 8.62 -3.18 15.85
C ALA A 78 9.63 -2.34 16.65
N GLN A 79 10.69 -1.83 16.01
CA GLN A 79 11.63 -0.92 16.64
C GLN A 79 11.01 0.42 17.04
N MET A 80 10.15 0.98 16.20
CA MET A 80 9.45 2.21 16.52
C MET A 80 8.46 2.00 17.67
N THR A 81 7.64 0.95 17.65
CA THR A 81 6.63 0.67 18.67
C THR A 81 7.21 0.35 20.04
N SER A 82 8.41 -0.26 20.09
CA SER A 82 9.13 -0.48 21.36
C SER A 82 9.52 0.81 22.07
N ARG A 83 9.69 1.90 21.31
CA ARG A 83 10.09 3.23 21.81
C ARG A 83 8.92 4.23 21.82
N TRP A 84 7.86 3.93 21.08
CA TRP A 84 6.66 4.75 20.92
C TRP A 84 5.40 3.86 20.99
N PRO A 85 4.91 3.54 22.20
CA PRO A 85 3.87 2.53 22.42
C PRO A 85 2.55 2.80 21.69
N ASN A 86 2.18 4.08 21.49
CA ASN A 86 0.90 4.43 20.83
C ASN A 86 0.99 4.49 19.29
N LEU A 87 2.16 4.27 18.71
CA LEU A 87 2.37 4.43 17.27
C LEU A 87 1.41 3.57 16.45
N LEU A 88 1.25 2.29 16.82
CA LEU A 88 0.38 1.39 16.05
C LEU A 88 -1.06 1.90 15.96
N ALA A 89 -1.62 2.33 17.09
CA ALA A 89 -2.98 2.90 17.12
C ALA A 89 -3.09 4.20 16.29
N GLU A 90 -2.04 5.02 16.29
CA GLU A 90 -2.02 6.23 15.47
C GLU A 90 -1.94 5.91 13.96
N LEU A 91 -1.18 4.87 13.57
CA LEU A 91 -1.11 4.42 12.19
C LEU A 91 -2.44 3.82 11.72
N GLU A 92 -3.05 2.96 12.53
CA GLU A 92 -4.36 2.34 12.25
C GLU A 92 -5.46 3.40 12.10
N SER A 93 -5.50 4.38 13.01
CA SER A 93 -6.45 5.50 12.90
C SER A 93 -6.27 6.31 11.62
N PHE A 94 -5.03 6.51 11.17
CA PHE A 94 -4.77 7.21 9.91
C PHE A 94 -5.09 6.34 8.68
N GLN A 95 -4.92 5.02 8.77
CA GLN A 95 -5.40 4.11 7.72
C GLN A 95 -6.91 4.23 7.53
N GLU A 96 -7.68 4.21 8.63
CA GLU A 96 -9.14 4.39 8.58
C GLU A 96 -9.54 5.75 7.95
N GLU A 97 -8.78 6.82 8.24
CA GLU A 97 -8.97 8.13 7.59
C GLU A 97 -8.75 8.03 6.08
N CYS A 98 -7.67 7.37 5.64
CA CYS A 98 -7.34 7.22 4.23
C CYS A 98 -8.38 6.36 3.49
N GLU A 99 -8.86 5.27 4.11
CA GLU A 99 -9.89 4.38 3.53
C GLU A 99 -11.19 5.12 3.20
N GLN A 100 -11.55 6.15 3.96
CA GLN A 100 -12.69 7.02 3.63
C GLN A 100 -12.52 7.76 2.30
N THR A 101 -11.30 7.85 1.81
CA THR A 101 -10.96 8.46 0.51
C THR A 101 -10.66 7.44 -0.58
N TRP A 102 -10.92 6.15 -0.35
CA TRP A 102 -10.62 5.02 -1.25
C TRP A 102 -9.13 4.76 -1.48
N PHE A 103 -8.29 5.17 -0.52
CA PHE A 103 -6.87 4.86 -0.51
C PHE A 103 -6.53 4.04 0.73
N THR A 104 -6.19 2.77 0.53
CA THR A 104 -5.76 1.86 1.60
C THR A 104 -4.25 1.83 1.67
N LEU A 105 -3.67 2.54 2.62
CA LEU A 105 -2.23 2.55 2.82
C LEU A 105 -1.84 1.47 3.84
N ASP A 106 -1.02 0.51 3.46
CA ASP A 106 -0.53 -0.50 4.41
C ASP A 106 0.41 0.11 5.45
N LEU A 107 0.54 -0.56 6.62
CA LEU A 107 1.42 -0.09 7.70
C LEU A 107 2.87 0.09 7.23
N GLY A 108 3.35 -0.76 6.32
CA GLY A 108 4.69 -0.64 5.75
C GLY A 108 4.89 0.66 4.96
N THR A 109 3.87 1.10 4.24
CA THR A 109 3.86 2.39 3.53
C THR A 109 3.86 3.55 4.51
N LEU A 110 3.06 3.50 5.58
CA LEU A 110 3.01 4.55 6.60
C LEU A 110 4.33 4.66 7.37
N VAL A 111 4.92 3.52 7.77
CA VAL A 111 6.24 3.49 8.41
C VAL A 111 7.31 4.09 7.48
N ARG A 112 7.25 3.79 6.19
CA ARG A 112 8.15 4.37 5.20
C ARG A 112 7.94 5.87 5.05
N ALA A 113 6.71 6.35 5.10
CA ALA A 113 6.42 7.79 5.09
C ALA A 113 7.06 8.49 6.29
N ILE A 114 6.97 7.93 7.51
CA ILE A 114 7.66 8.46 8.69
C ILE A 114 9.16 8.59 8.41
N VAL A 115 9.80 7.53 7.90
CA VAL A 115 11.24 7.54 7.62
C VAL A 115 11.60 8.60 6.58
N ILE A 116 10.83 8.72 5.51
CA ILE A 116 11.05 9.71 4.45
C ILE A 116 10.99 11.12 5.02
N HIS A 117 9.92 11.44 5.75
CA HIS A 117 9.72 12.78 6.30
C HIS A 117 10.70 13.14 7.42
N THR A 118 11.31 12.14 8.05
CA THR A 118 12.32 12.34 9.09
C THR A 118 13.74 12.45 8.51
N THR A 119 14.06 11.63 7.49
CA THR A 119 15.46 11.45 7.06
C THR A 119 15.72 11.80 5.60
N ASN A 120 14.70 12.24 4.86
CA ASN A 120 14.74 12.54 3.43
C ASN A 120 15.12 11.33 2.53
N GLN A 121 15.01 10.11 3.07
CA GLN A 121 15.28 8.85 2.37
C GLN A 121 14.34 7.74 2.84
N CYS A 122 14.22 6.65 2.08
CA CYS A 122 13.26 5.60 2.40
C CYS A 122 13.87 4.36 3.09
N LEU A 123 15.12 4.44 3.57
CA LEU A 123 15.86 3.30 4.12
C LEU A 123 15.57 3.10 5.61
N PHE A 124 15.00 1.97 5.98
CA PHE A 124 14.64 1.64 7.35
C PHE A 124 15.82 1.53 8.34
N LYS A 125 17.04 1.29 7.85
CA LYS A 125 18.23 1.22 8.70
C LYS A 125 18.49 2.50 9.51
N THR A 126 17.95 3.64 9.08
CA THR A 126 18.09 4.91 9.77
C THR A 126 17.24 5.01 11.05
N VAL A 127 16.24 4.14 11.21
CA VAL A 127 15.31 4.16 12.36
C VAL A 127 16.02 3.97 13.69
N SER A 128 17.00 3.06 13.74
CA SER A 128 17.74 2.76 14.96
C SER A 128 18.55 3.95 15.50
N SER A 129 19.07 4.80 14.62
CA SER A 129 19.87 5.98 14.95
C SER A 129 19.07 7.27 15.08
N THR A 130 17.76 7.25 14.74
CA THR A 130 16.89 8.42 14.78
C THR A 130 16.24 8.59 16.16
N SER A 131 16.16 9.82 16.67
CA SER A 131 15.48 10.09 17.92
C SER A 131 13.98 9.86 17.82
N ILE A 132 13.34 9.53 18.94
CA ILE A 132 11.89 9.31 18.96
C ILE A 132 11.11 10.60 18.67
N ASP A 133 11.63 11.73 19.09
CA ASP A 133 10.99 13.02 18.88
C ASP A 133 11.05 13.44 17.41
N ASP A 134 12.17 13.16 16.72
CA ASP A 134 12.28 13.36 15.28
C ASP A 134 11.31 12.45 14.52
N LEU A 135 11.16 11.17 14.92
CA LEU A 135 10.18 10.25 14.31
C LEU A 135 8.74 10.75 14.51
N LYS A 136 8.39 11.25 15.70
CA LYS A 136 7.08 11.85 15.97
C LYS A 136 6.81 13.08 15.11
N LYS A 137 7.80 13.96 15.00
CA LYS A 137 7.72 15.12 14.11
C LYS A 137 7.55 14.68 12.65
N GLY A 138 8.38 13.73 12.20
CA GLY A 138 8.27 13.14 10.86
C GLY A 138 6.91 12.53 10.58
N TRP A 139 6.27 11.92 11.60
CA TRP A 139 4.89 11.40 11.45
C TRP A 139 3.85 12.50 11.24
N LEU A 140 3.94 13.60 11.97
CA LEU A 140 3.04 14.74 11.75
C LEU A 140 3.15 15.27 10.32
N GLU A 141 4.39 15.51 9.88
CA GLU A 141 4.68 15.96 8.51
C GLU A 141 4.23 14.92 7.46
N ALA A 142 4.43 13.62 7.72
CA ALA A 142 4.01 12.53 6.84
C ALA A 142 2.49 12.51 6.66
N LYS A 143 1.71 12.67 7.73
CA LYS A 143 0.24 12.75 7.63
C LYS A 143 -0.19 13.86 6.69
N ASP A 144 0.35 15.05 6.87
CA ASP A 144 -0.01 16.20 6.02
C ASP A 144 0.44 15.99 4.57
N GLY A 145 1.64 15.45 4.37
CA GLY A 145 2.15 15.10 3.05
C GLY A 145 1.31 14.03 2.34
N LEU A 146 0.88 12.99 3.07
CA LEU A 146 0.02 11.94 2.52
C LEU A 146 -1.38 12.46 2.17
N ARG A 147 -1.97 13.31 3.01
CA ARG A 147 -3.24 13.98 2.71
C ARG A 147 -3.12 14.84 1.45
N TYR A 148 -2.04 15.61 1.34
CA TYR A 148 -1.76 16.37 0.12
C TYR A 148 -1.63 15.46 -1.10
N ALA A 149 -0.87 14.37 -1.01
CA ALA A 149 -0.66 13.43 -2.10
C ALA A 149 -1.98 12.82 -2.58
N ILE A 150 -2.83 12.35 -1.66
CA ILE A 150 -4.16 11.80 -1.97
C ILE A 150 -5.04 12.87 -2.62
N ASN A 151 -5.05 14.08 -2.08
CA ASN A 151 -5.81 15.19 -2.67
C ASN A 151 -5.32 15.54 -4.09
N PHE A 152 -4.01 15.59 -4.30
CA PHE A 152 -3.41 15.85 -5.62
C PHE A 152 -3.79 14.76 -6.63
N LEU A 153 -3.72 13.48 -6.23
CA LEU A 153 -4.13 12.36 -7.06
C LEU A 153 -5.59 12.47 -7.50
N ARG A 154 -6.48 12.81 -6.57
CA ARG A 154 -7.92 12.93 -6.84
C ARG A 154 -8.27 14.14 -7.67
N THR A 155 -7.76 15.33 -7.31
CA THR A 155 -8.20 16.60 -7.88
C THR A 155 -7.46 16.96 -9.17
N ARG A 156 -6.17 16.64 -9.27
CA ARG A 156 -5.35 16.94 -10.46
C ARG A 156 -5.14 15.70 -11.34
N GLY A 157 -4.99 14.52 -10.74
CA GLY A 157 -4.77 13.28 -11.47
C GLY A 157 -6.03 12.54 -11.91
N GLY A 158 -7.20 12.90 -11.37
CA GLY A 158 -8.45 12.15 -11.59
C GLY A 158 -8.41 10.71 -11.05
N ILE A 159 -7.39 10.38 -10.24
CA ILE A 159 -7.16 9.06 -9.65
C ILE A 159 -7.95 8.98 -8.34
N GLU A 160 -9.08 8.28 -8.38
CA GLU A 160 -10.03 8.20 -7.26
C GLU A 160 -9.76 7.04 -6.32
N ASP A 161 -8.99 6.05 -6.77
CA ASP A 161 -8.78 4.78 -6.08
C ASP A 161 -7.34 4.30 -6.29
N GLU A 162 -6.76 3.71 -5.25
CA GLU A 162 -5.37 3.24 -5.29
C GLU A 162 -5.11 2.14 -6.33
N SER A 163 -6.14 1.38 -6.72
CA SER A 163 -6.02 0.35 -7.76
C SER A 163 -5.61 0.89 -9.13
N LEU A 164 -5.75 2.21 -9.33
CA LEU A 164 -5.26 2.91 -10.53
C LEU A 164 -3.77 3.25 -10.46
N LEU A 165 -3.12 3.02 -9.32
CA LEU A 165 -1.69 3.25 -9.13
C LEU A 165 -0.89 1.97 -9.34
N SER A 166 0.23 2.08 -10.07
CA SER A 166 1.16 0.97 -10.27
C SER A 166 1.99 0.65 -9.02
N SER A 167 2.07 1.59 -8.08
CA SER A 167 2.81 1.43 -6.84
C SER A 167 2.42 2.50 -5.81
N PRO A 168 2.32 2.17 -4.51
CA PRO A 168 2.12 3.14 -3.44
C PRO A 168 3.29 4.14 -3.30
N PHE A 169 4.45 3.84 -3.87
CA PHE A 169 5.62 4.73 -3.85
C PHE A 169 5.39 6.04 -4.62
N LEU A 170 4.43 6.07 -5.55
CA LEU A 170 3.97 7.30 -6.17
C LEU A 170 3.38 8.27 -5.13
N ILE A 171 2.59 7.75 -4.19
CA ILE A 171 2.02 8.54 -3.09
C ILE A 171 3.15 9.08 -2.19
N LEU A 172 4.15 8.24 -1.87
CA LEU A 172 5.30 8.65 -1.04
C LEU A 172 6.13 9.75 -1.69
N THR A 173 6.35 9.69 -3.01
CA THR A 173 7.06 10.74 -3.73
C THR A 173 6.28 12.05 -3.73
N LEU A 174 4.96 12.01 -3.97
CA LEU A 174 4.08 13.19 -3.90
C LEU A 174 4.05 13.79 -2.49
N SER A 175 4.02 12.94 -1.46
CA SER A 175 4.08 13.34 -0.05
C SER A 175 5.37 14.08 0.28
N ALA A 176 6.52 13.58 -0.21
CA ALA A 176 7.81 14.24 -0.06
C ALA A 176 7.87 15.59 -0.78
N VAL A 177 7.26 15.69 -1.97
CA VAL A 177 7.13 16.98 -2.69
C VAL A 177 6.35 17.98 -1.83
N SER A 178 5.24 17.57 -1.22
CA SER A 178 4.46 18.44 -0.34
C SER A 178 5.31 18.98 0.83
N GLN A 179 6.10 18.14 1.47
CA GLN A 179 7.00 18.56 2.55
C GLN A 179 8.03 19.58 2.04
N LYS A 180 8.72 19.26 0.94
CA LYS A 180 9.79 20.09 0.39
C LYS A 180 9.31 21.49 -0.01
N TYR A 181 8.10 21.58 -0.56
CA TYR A 181 7.52 22.83 -1.07
C TYR A 181 6.45 23.42 -0.15
N GLU A 182 6.32 22.90 1.08
CA GLU A 182 5.34 23.36 2.08
C GLU A 182 3.89 23.39 1.53
N GLY A 183 3.57 22.43 0.66
CA GLY A 183 2.28 22.39 -0.03
C GLY A 183 2.04 23.50 -1.07
N ARG A 184 3.05 24.33 -1.37
CA ARG A 184 2.95 25.51 -2.24
C ARG A 184 3.70 25.29 -3.54
N LEU A 185 3.06 24.67 -4.50
CA LEU A 185 3.61 24.49 -5.86
C LEU A 185 3.05 25.55 -6.79
N SER A 186 3.92 26.09 -7.66
CA SER A 186 3.49 26.89 -8.80
C SER A 186 2.62 26.05 -9.75
N GLU A 187 1.81 26.68 -10.58
CA GLU A 187 1.02 25.95 -11.60
C GLU A 187 1.94 25.20 -12.58
N GLU A 188 3.10 25.74 -12.90
CA GLU A 188 4.11 25.07 -13.72
C GLU A 188 4.66 23.82 -13.06
N ASP A 189 5.06 23.90 -11.78
CA ASP A 189 5.54 22.73 -11.03
C ASP A 189 4.46 21.67 -10.84
N GLN A 190 3.20 22.08 -10.64
CA GLN A 190 2.07 21.15 -10.58
C GLN A 190 1.88 20.42 -11.91
N ALA A 191 2.01 21.13 -13.05
CA ALA A 191 1.90 20.52 -14.37
C ALA A 191 3.05 19.53 -14.63
N LEU A 192 4.29 19.88 -14.25
CA LEU A 192 5.45 18.99 -14.34
C LEU A 192 5.28 17.74 -13.45
N LEU A 193 4.80 17.93 -12.23
CA LEU A 193 4.56 16.84 -11.28
C LEU A 193 3.44 15.91 -11.78
N LEU A 194 2.37 16.47 -12.36
CA LEU A 194 1.29 15.71 -12.95
C LEU A 194 1.77 14.90 -14.18
N HIS A 195 2.59 15.50 -15.03
CA HIS A 195 3.20 14.81 -16.16
C HIS A 195 4.08 13.64 -15.67
N TRP A 196 4.96 13.90 -14.68
CA TRP A 196 5.76 12.86 -14.04
C TRP A 196 4.90 11.73 -13.49
N LEU A 197 3.82 12.06 -12.76
CA LEU A 197 2.91 11.08 -12.17
C LEU A 197 2.35 10.12 -13.23
N PHE A 198 1.80 10.64 -14.31
CA PHE A 198 1.21 9.81 -15.36
C PHE A 198 2.25 8.93 -16.07
N VAL A 199 3.44 9.47 -16.36
CA VAL A 199 4.50 8.69 -16.99
C VAL A 199 5.05 7.64 -16.03
N ALA A 200 5.35 8.00 -14.79
CA ALA A 200 5.84 7.09 -13.76
C ALA A 200 4.82 5.96 -13.49
N ASN A 201 3.53 6.30 -13.39
CA ASN A 201 2.46 5.35 -13.18
C ASN A 201 2.31 4.41 -14.38
N SER A 202 2.14 4.94 -15.58
CA SER A 202 1.92 4.14 -16.80
C SER A 202 3.08 3.21 -17.16
N ARG A 203 4.31 3.60 -16.81
CA ARG A 203 5.53 2.81 -17.05
C ARG A 203 5.87 1.87 -15.88
N GLY A 204 5.17 1.97 -14.75
CA GLY A 204 5.47 1.18 -13.55
C GLY A 204 6.85 1.49 -12.99
N ARG A 205 7.15 2.77 -12.76
CA ARG A 205 8.47 3.30 -12.32
C ARG A 205 9.12 2.45 -11.23
N TYR A 206 8.36 2.03 -10.24
CA TYR A 206 8.85 1.29 -9.08
C TYR A 206 8.67 -0.24 -9.19
N GLY A 207 8.22 -0.74 -10.33
CA GLY A 207 7.95 -2.16 -10.55
C GLY A 207 9.13 -2.96 -11.10
N ARG A 208 10.24 -2.31 -11.47
CA ARG A 208 11.39 -2.97 -12.09
C ARG A 208 12.67 -2.65 -11.32
N GLY A 209 13.39 -3.71 -10.90
CA GLY A 209 14.61 -3.57 -10.10
C GLY A 209 14.31 -3.35 -8.61
N SER A 210 15.22 -2.67 -7.91
CA SER A 210 15.03 -2.33 -6.49
C SER A 210 14.12 -1.10 -6.36
N SER A 211 12.86 -1.32 -5.99
CA SER A 211 11.88 -0.25 -5.77
C SER A 211 12.36 0.81 -4.77
N GLU A 212 13.07 0.39 -3.72
CA GLU A 212 13.64 1.31 -2.72
C GLU A 212 14.75 2.19 -3.29
N SER A 213 15.63 1.63 -4.13
CA SER A 213 16.68 2.42 -4.78
C SER A 213 16.09 3.45 -5.74
N LEU A 214 15.06 3.06 -6.50
CA LEU A 214 14.36 3.97 -7.41
C LEU A 214 13.63 5.07 -6.65
N LEU A 215 12.99 4.75 -5.52
CA LEU A 215 12.35 5.74 -4.68
C LEU A 215 13.39 6.71 -4.09
N ASN A 216 14.51 6.22 -3.56
CA ASN A 216 15.57 7.09 -3.04
C ASN A 216 16.17 8.01 -4.11
N GLU A 217 16.28 7.55 -5.36
CA GLU A 217 16.70 8.38 -6.48
C GLU A 217 15.75 9.55 -6.71
N ASP A 218 14.43 9.27 -6.73
CA ASP A 218 13.40 10.29 -6.93
C ASP A 218 13.33 11.24 -5.71
N LEU A 219 13.41 10.72 -4.47
CA LEU A 219 13.47 11.52 -3.24
C LEU A 219 14.66 12.47 -3.23
N ALA A 220 15.85 12.00 -3.65
CA ALA A 220 17.03 12.85 -3.73
C ALA A 220 16.85 14.05 -4.68
N ILE A 221 16.09 13.87 -5.77
CA ILE A 221 15.74 14.94 -6.70
C ILE A 221 14.73 15.91 -6.05
N VAL A 222 13.68 15.37 -5.43
CA VAL A 222 12.67 16.17 -4.73
C VAL A 222 13.31 17.06 -3.66
N TYR A 223 14.14 16.50 -2.80
CA TYR A 223 14.75 17.26 -1.69
C TYR A 223 15.81 18.26 -2.12
N ARG A 224 16.37 18.11 -3.35
CA ARG A 224 17.17 19.19 -3.98
C ARG A 224 16.32 20.33 -4.51
N GLY A 225 15.00 20.16 -4.62
CA GLY A 225 14.10 21.16 -5.16
C GLY A 225 14.04 21.19 -6.69
N GLU A 226 14.20 20.04 -7.34
CA GLU A 226 14.29 19.92 -8.80
C GLU A 226 13.15 19.08 -9.37
N ILE A 227 11.87 19.54 -9.29
CA ILE A 227 10.72 18.76 -9.82
C ILE A 227 10.91 18.39 -11.28
N SER A 228 11.40 19.31 -12.12
CA SER A 228 11.70 19.03 -13.53
C SER A 228 12.72 17.91 -13.73
N GLY A 229 13.58 17.68 -12.73
CA GLY A 229 14.58 16.61 -12.72
C GLY A 229 14.00 15.21 -12.58
N LEU A 230 12.76 15.07 -12.09
CA LEU A 230 12.10 13.76 -11.88
C LEU A 230 11.89 12.97 -13.17
N MET A 231 11.84 13.62 -14.32
CA MET A 231 11.70 12.94 -15.61
C MET A 231 12.99 12.24 -16.05
N LYS A 232 14.18 12.73 -15.68
CA LYS A 232 15.49 12.18 -16.11
C LYS A 232 15.71 10.71 -15.74
N PRO A 233 15.41 10.25 -14.50
CA PRO A 233 15.48 8.84 -14.16
C PRO A 233 14.54 7.97 -14.98
N ILE A 234 13.35 8.45 -15.30
CA ILE A 234 12.37 7.73 -16.12
C ILE A 234 12.85 7.59 -17.55
N GLU A 235 13.38 8.67 -18.14
CA GLU A 235 14.01 8.64 -19.46
C GLU A 235 15.12 7.59 -19.55
N ARG A 236 15.98 7.55 -18.54
CA ARG A 236 17.07 6.60 -18.45
C ARG A 236 16.59 5.15 -18.31
N GLN A 237 15.48 4.94 -17.57
CA GLN A 237 14.93 3.60 -17.31
C GLN A 237 14.13 3.04 -18.49
N PHE A 238 13.38 3.88 -19.21
CA PHE A 238 12.40 3.45 -20.21
C PHE A 238 12.70 3.95 -21.64
N GLY A 239 13.54 4.94 -21.81
CA GLY A 239 13.99 5.47 -23.09
C GLY A 239 12.97 6.36 -23.79
N ARG A 240 11.70 5.94 -23.90
CA ARG A 240 10.63 6.69 -24.58
C ARG A 240 9.39 6.85 -23.72
N PHE A 241 8.68 7.96 -23.87
CA PHE A 241 7.39 8.21 -23.20
C PHE A 241 6.19 7.98 -24.11
N HIS A 242 6.42 7.99 -25.43
CA HIS A 242 5.35 7.74 -26.39
C HIS A 242 4.71 6.35 -26.17
N ILE A 243 3.37 6.31 -26.12
CA ILE A 243 2.58 5.09 -25.97
C ILE A 243 1.96 4.77 -27.33
N GLU A 244 2.25 3.60 -27.84
CA GLU A 244 1.67 3.08 -29.08
C GLU A 244 0.53 2.12 -28.81
N VAL A 245 -0.31 1.88 -29.82
CA VAL A 245 -1.40 0.91 -29.73
C VAL A 245 -0.90 -0.48 -29.30
N ALA A 246 0.29 -0.87 -29.80
CA ALA A 246 0.93 -2.14 -29.44
C ALA A 246 1.30 -2.23 -27.94
N ASP A 247 1.55 -1.10 -27.28
CA ASP A 247 1.83 -1.08 -25.84
C ASP A 247 0.58 -1.41 -25.00
N ILE A 248 -0.61 -1.08 -25.51
CA ILE A 248 -1.89 -1.30 -24.83
C ILE A 248 -2.52 -2.63 -25.25
N ALA A 249 -2.33 -3.05 -26.49
CA ALA A 249 -2.93 -4.26 -27.03
C ALA A 249 -2.60 -5.51 -26.19
N GLY A 250 -3.61 -6.29 -25.83
CA GLY A 250 -3.46 -7.52 -25.04
C GLY A 250 -3.12 -7.32 -23.55
N ARG A 251 -3.13 -6.09 -23.05
CA ARG A 251 -2.89 -5.81 -21.62
C ARG A 251 -4.14 -6.08 -20.80
N GLY A 252 -3.97 -6.78 -19.68
CA GLY A 252 -5.03 -7.03 -18.70
C GLY A 252 -5.24 -5.85 -17.72
N ARG A 253 -6.24 -5.99 -16.86
CA ARG A 253 -6.63 -4.96 -15.86
C ARG A 253 -5.51 -4.55 -14.89
N SER A 254 -4.62 -5.47 -14.56
CA SER A 254 -3.46 -5.19 -13.68
C SER A 254 -2.35 -4.40 -14.35
N SER A 255 -2.48 -4.09 -15.63
CA SER A 255 -1.49 -3.27 -16.33
C SER A 255 -1.65 -1.79 -15.98
N PRO A 256 -0.56 -1.07 -15.64
CA PRO A 256 -0.61 0.37 -15.44
C PRO A 256 -1.15 1.14 -16.66
N LEU A 257 -0.94 0.62 -17.87
CA LEU A 257 -1.48 1.20 -19.09
C LEU A 257 -2.99 1.06 -19.20
N PHE A 258 -3.57 0.02 -18.58
CA PHE A 258 -5.02 -0.11 -18.49
C PHE A 258 -5.61 1.00 -17.60
N ALA A 259 -4.99 1.28 -16.45
CA ALA A 259 -5.39 2.38 -15.59
C ALA A 259 -5.31 3.74 -16.32
N LEU A 260 -4.26 3.98 -17.09
CA LEU A 260 -4.13 5.20 -17.91
C LEU A 260 -5.23 5.29 -18.97
N ALA A 261 -5.54 4.19 -19.66
CA ALA A 261 -6.63 4.14 -20.66
C ALA A 261 -7.99 4.45 -20.00
N TYR A 262 -8.24 3.88 -18.82
CA TYR A 262 -9.45 4.17 -18.03
C TYR A 262 -9.56 5.67 -17.70
N LEU A 263 -8.49 6.28 -17.19
CA LEU A 263 -8.46 7.70 -16.86
C LEU A 263 -8.68 8.57 -18.10
N ALA A 264 -8.08 8.23 -19.23
CA ALA A 264 -8.26 8.94 -20.49
C ALA A 264 -9.71 8.85 -21.03
N LEU A 265 -10.37 7.70 -20.88
CA LEU A 265 -11.76 7.50 -21.24
C LEU A 265 -12.69 8.30 -20.32
N LYS A 266 -12.43 8.27 -19.03
CA LYS A 266 -13.19 9.04 -18.03
C LYS A 266 -13.11 10.54 -18.30
N GLU A 267 -11.91 11.06 -18.56
CA GLU A 267 -11.69 12.48 -18.90
C GLU A 267 -12.46 12.89 -20.17
N ARG A 268 -12.62 11.99 -21.12
CA ARG A 268 -13.41 12.20 -22.34
C ARG A 268 -14.92 12.03 -22.14
N GLY A 269 -15.38 11.84 -20.90
CA GLY A 269 -16.79 11.69 -20.57
C GLY A 269 -17.39 10.34 -20.97
N ALA A 270 -16.59 9.29 -21.01
CA ALA A 270 -17.12 7.94 -21.27
C ALA A 270 -18.15 7.53 -20.22
N THR A 271 -19.22 6.89 -20.67
CA THR A 271 -20.34 6.47 -19.84
C THR A 271 -20.53 4.95 -19.91
N ASP A 272 -21.18 4.41 -18.90
CA ASP A 272 -21.66 3.04 -18.91
C ASP A 272 -22.74 2.86 -19.99
N TRP A 273 -22.62 1.81 -20.78
CA TRP A 273 -23.49 1.57 -21.94
C TRP A 273 -24.94 1.27 -21.59
N MET A 274 -25.18 0.72 -20.38
CA MET A 274 -26.53 0.34 -19.95
C MET A 274 -27.24 1.43 -19.21
N THR A 275 -26.52 2.15 -18.35
CA THR A 275 -27.11 3.16 -17.44
C THR A 275 -26.89 4.59 -17.91
N GLY A 276 -25.93 4.83 -18.80
CA GLY A 276 -25.51 6.19 -19.21
C GLY A 276 -24.77 6.98 -18.11
N LEU A 277 -24.48 6.37 -16.96
CA LEU A 277 -23.73 7.01 -15.89
C LEU A 277 -22.27 7.16 -16.28
N GLY A 278 -21.64 8.26 -15.87
CA GLY A 278 -20.20 8.48 -16.05
C GLY A 278 -19.38 7.39 -15.38
N LEU A 279 -18.25 7.01 -16.00
CA LEU A 279 -17.34 6.03 -15.42
C LEU A 279 -16.73 6.58 -14.12
N SER A 280 -16.93 5.85 -13.00
CA SER A 280 -16.30 6.15 -11.72
C SER A 280 -16.12 4.88 -10.89
N LEU A 281 -14.94 4.74 -10.26
CA LEU A 281 -14.67 3.64 -9.32
C LEU A 281 -15.31 3.91 -7.96
N SER A 282 -15.58 5.16 -7.61
CA SER A 282 -16.20 5.54 -6.35
C SER A 282 -17.71 5.23 -6.27
N LEU A 283 -18.35 4.92 -7.39
CA LEU A 283 -19.76 4.50 -7.46
C LEU A 283 -19.95 3.01 -7.16
N GLN A 284 -19.08 2.40 -6.39
CA GLN A 284 -19.16 0.99 -6.03
C GLN A 284 -20.23 0.74 -4.97
N GLY A 285 -21.40 0.25 -5.40
CA GLY A 285 -22.40 -0.39 -4.54
C GLY A 285 -22.55 -1.87 -4.93
N ARG A 286 -23.27 -2.67 -4.12
CA ARG A 286 -23.54 -4.09 -4.44
C ARG A 286 -24.15 -4.31 -5.83
N GLN A 287 -24.68 -3.27 -6.47
CA GLN A 287 -25.32 -3.29 -7.79
C GLN A 287 -24.55 -2.53 -8.88
N HIS A 288 -23.44 -1.86 -8.56
CA HIS A 288 -22.72 -0.96 -9.47
C HIS A 288 -21.24 -1.24 -9.49
N PHE A 289 -20.84 -2.42 -9.98
CA PHE A 289 -19.44 -2.73 -10.27
C PHE A 289 -19.11 -2.36 -11.70
N ILE A 290 -17.96 -1.71 -11.96
CA ILE A 290 -17.40 -1.65 -13.30
C ILE A 290 -17.09 -3.08 -13.75
N GLN A 291 -17.88 -3.59 -14.67
CA GLN A 291 -17.67 -4.89 -15.28
C GLN A 291 -16.85 -4.72 -16.55
N HIS A 292 -15.80 -5.50 -16.65
CA HIS A 292 -14.98 -5.55 -17.86
C HIS A 292 -15.53 -6.62 -18.78
N HIS A 293 -16.34 -6.22 -19.75
CA HIS A 293 -16.89 -7.12 -20.74
C HIS A 293 -16.04 -7.15 -22.01
N HIS A 294 -15.95 -8.32 -22.62
CA HIS A 294 -15.49 -8.43 -23.99
C HIS A 294 -16.59 -7.91 -24.91
N ILE A 295 -16.25 -7.06 -25.89
CA ILE A 295 -17.17 -6.62 -26.93
C ILE A 295 -17.62 -7.83 -27.78
N TYR A 296 -16.72 -8.81 -27.93
CA TYR A 296 -17.01 -10.11 -28.56
C TYR A 296 -16.80 -11.24 -27.55
N PRO A 297 -17.66 -12.29 -27.56
CA PRO A 297 -17.44 -13.46 -26.72
C PRO A 297 -16.07 -14.08 -27.01
N LYS A 298 -15.39 -14.56 -25.97
CA LYS A 298 -14.23 -15.44 -26.19
C LYS A 298 -14.75 -16.73 -26.83
N SER A 299 -14.21 -17.11 -28.00
CA SER A 299 -14.40 -18.41 -28.62
C SER A 299 -13.82 -19.52 -27.74
#